data_cb7f55b5f97c625c99689faaf0cde958
#
_entry.id   cb7f55b5f97c625c99689faaf0cde958
#
_cell.length_a   1.000
_cell.length_b   1.000
_cell.length_c   1.000
_cell.angle_alpha   90.00
_cell.angle_beta   90.00
_cell.angle_gamma   90.00
#
_symmetry.space_group_name_H-M   'P 1'
#
loop_
_entity.id
_entity.type
_entity.pdbx_description
1 polymer ?
#
loop_
_entity_poly.entity_id
_entity_poly.type
_entity_poly.pdbx_seq_one_letter_code
_entity_poly.pdbx_strand_id
1 'polypeptide(L)'
;MLELKANPNRKATGSIIESSLDKGRGYVSTVLVSNGTLKVGDNVIAGTAYGRIKAMFNERNQRITEAKPAEPCIILGLNGAPTAGDTFHVLDTEQEARDIANKRLQLQREQGLRTQKKFTLDDISHRIALGEFHELNIIVKGDTDGSIEALSDSFIKLSTEKVQVNVINKAVGQISENDVMLASASDAIIVGFQVRPSIEARKAADREGVDINTYSIIYDAIDDIKATMVGMLDKVIKEQITGQIEVKQVFKISKVGTVAGGLVTEGKVHNKDKARVVREGIVIHTAPIDALKRYKDDVKEVATGLECGLSLVNFNDIQEGDIIETFTEIEVQQKL
;
A
#
# COMPACT_ATOMS: atom_id res chain seq x y z
N MET A 1 11.15 -1.46 47.05
CA MET A 1 10.77 -2.67 46.31
C MET A 1 9.27 -2.81 46.34
N LEU A 2 8.59 -3.02 45.24
CA LEU A 2 7.18 -3.31 45.20
C LEU A 2 6.93 -4.71 45.76
N GLU A 3 6.12 -4.87 46.78
CA GLU A 3 5.68 -6.17 47.29
C GLU A 3 4.54 -6.69 46.38
N LEU A 4 4.88 -7.39 45.29
CA LEU A 4 3.91 -7.99 44.39
C LEU A 4 3.38 -9.29 45.03
N LYS A 5 2.10 -9.32 45.39
CA LYS A 5 1.42 -10.47 45.99
C LYS A 5 0.32 -10.96 45.05
N ALA A 6 0.16 -12.26 44.88
CA ALA A 6 -0.93 -12.88 44.14
C ALA A 6 -1.60 -13.98 44.99
N ASN A 7 -2.90 -14.17 44.81
CA ASN A 7 -3.65 -15.21 45.49
C ASN A 7 -3.88 -16.40 44.53
N PRO A 8 -3.25 -17.56 44.74
CA PRO A 8 -3.43 -18.72 43.86
C PRO A 8 -4.83 -19.38 44.03
N ASN A 9 -5.51 -19.14 45.12
CA ASN A 9 -6.78 -19.81 45.45
C ASN A 9 -8.00 -19.06 44.94
N ARG A 10 -7.97 -18.57 43.71
CA ARG A 10 -9.09 -17.92 43.02
C ARG A 10 -9.12 -18.30 41.56
N LYS A 11 -10.18 -17.94 40.85
CA LYS A 11 -10.24 -18.06 39.37
C LYS A 11 -9.09 -17.32 38.73
N ALA A 12 -8.48 -17.92 37.75
CA ALA A 12 -7.32 -17.33 37.09
C ALA A 12 -7.68 -16.09 36.29
N THR A 13 -6.78 -15.14 36.38
CA THR A 13 -6.75 -13.94 35.52
C THR A 13 -5.33 -13.67 35.09
N GLY A 14 -5.13 -13.10 33.94
CA GLY A 14 -3.81 -12.77 33.43
C GLY A 14 -3.90 -12.08 32.06
N SER A 15 -2.79 -12.09 31.35
CA SER A 15 -2.68 -11.39 30.07
C SER A 15 -2.27 -12.36 28.95
N ILE A 16 -2.75 -12.06 27.75
CA ILE A 16 -2.32 -12.72 26.51
C ILE A 16 -0.99 -12.08 26.10
N ILE A 17 0.01 -12.91 25.86
CA ILE A 17 1.32 -12.46 25.35
C ILE A 17 1.34 -12.53 23.84
N GLU A 18 0.85 -13.65 23.28
CA GLU A 18 0.83 -13.91 21.84
C GLU A 18 -0.29 -14.87 21.50
N SER A 19 -0.80 -14.76 20.27
CA SER A 19 -1.75 -15.71 19.70
C SER A 19 -1.36 -16.05 18.28
N SER A 20 -1.40 -17.34 17.95
CA SER A 20 -1.05 -17.84 16.63
C SER A 20 -1.97 -18.98 16.19
N LEU A 21 -1.99 -19.26 14.89
CA LEU A 21 -2.66 -20.42 14.34
C LEU A 21 -1.65 -21.53 14.03
N ASP A 22 -1.68 -22.61 14.81
CA ASP A 22 -0.90 -23.81 14.56
C ASP A 22 -1.65 -24.77 13.62
N LYS A 23 -0.97 -25.33 12.61
CA LYS A 23 -1.56 -26.20 11.57
C LYS A 23 -2.20 -27.49 12.10
N GLY A 24 -1.76 -27.96 13.28
CA GLY A 24 -2.28 -29.21 13.88
C GLY A 24 -3.10 -29.03 15.13
N ARG A 25 -2.87 -27.92 15.85
CA ARG A 25 -3.46 -27.67 17.18
C ARG A 25 -4.57 -26.62 17.16
N GLY A 26 -4.75 -25.88 16.05
CA GLY A 26 -5.70 -24.77 15.93
C GLY A 26 -5.16 -23.50 16.56
N TYR A 27 -6.03 -22.68 17.15
CA TYR A 27 -5.61 -21.46 17.84
C TYR A 27 -4.83 -21.79 19.11
N VAL A 28 -3.64 -21.23 19.19
CA VAL A 28 -2.68 -21.39 20.28
C VAL A 28 -2.44 -20.02 20.88
N SER A 29 -2.60 -19.88 22.18
CA SER A 29 -2.33 -18.61 22.86
C SER A 29 -1.34 -18.80 24.00
N THR A 30 -0.29 -17.96 24.02
CA THR A 30 0.67 -17.87 25.14
C THR A 30 0.12 -16.86 26.15
N VAL A 31 -0.04 -17.27 27.39
CA VAL A 31 -0.63 -16.47 28.45
C VAL A 31 0.31 -16.39 29.65
N LEU A 32 0.23 -15.28 30.37
CA LEU A 32 0.88 -15.10 31.68
C LEU A 32 -0.19 -14.99 32.74
N VAL A 33 -0.19 -15.91 33.70
CA VAL A 33 -1.14 -15.89 34.83
C VAL A 33 -0.71 -14.82 35.84
N SER A 34 -1.58 -13.84 36.07
CA SER A 34 -1.32 -12.78 37.07
C SER A 34 -1.87 -13.12 38.46
N ASN A 35 -3.03 -13.74 38.51
CA ASN A 35 -3.71 -14.16 39.77
C ASN A 35 -4.48 -15.45 39.55
N GLY A 36 -4.73 -16.19 40.62
CA GLY A 36 -5.45 -17.45 40.58
C GLY A 36 -4.63 -18.58 40.04
N THR A 37 -5.23 -19.75 39.85
CA THR A 37 -4.62 -20.92 39.22
C THR A 37 -5.44 -21.29 37.99
N LEU A 38 -4.81 -21.31 36.84
CA LEU A 38 -5.40 -21.74 35.57
C LEU A 38 -5.29 -23.24 35.43
N LYS A 39 -6.40 -23.91 35.04
CA LYS A 39 -6.44 -25.38 34.93
C LYS A 39 -6.98 -25.81 33.58
N VAL A 40 -6.55 -27.02 33.15
CA VAL A 40 -7.17 -27.68 32.01
C VAL A 40 -8.64 -27.93 32.31
N GLY A 41 -9.52 -27.58 31.37
CA GLY A 41 -10.97 -27.67 31.54
C GLY A 41 -11.66 -26.37 31.93
N ASP A 42 -10.92 -25.32 32.32
CA ASP A 42 -11.47 -24.02 32.65
C ASP A 42 -12.07 -23.33 31.41
N ASN A 43 -13.17 -22.61 31.62
CA ASN A 43 -13.79 -21.78 30.60
C ASN A 43 -13.14 -20.39 30.65
N VAL A 44 -12.52 -19.99 29.56
CA VAL A 44 -11.74 -18.75 29.47
C VAL A 44 -12.36 -17.81 28.46
N ILE A 45 -12.35 -16.53 28.79
CA ILE A 45 -12.59 -15.43 27.85
C ILE A 45 -11.34 -14.54 27.81
N ALA A 46 -10.92 -14.19 26.60
CA ALA A 46 -9.82 -13.25 26.35
C ALA A 46 -10.20 -12.33 25.17
N GLY A 47 -10.31 -11.02 25.42
CA GLY A 47 -10.82 -10.11 24.40
C GLY A 47 -12.21 -10.52 23.90
N THR A 48 -12.31 -10.85 22.61
CA THR A 48 -13.50 -11.37 21.94
C THR A 48 -13.48 -12.89 21.75
N ALA A 49 -12.35 -13.55 22.05
CA ALA A 49 -12.20 -14.99 21.97
C ALA A 49 -12.57 -15.65 23.28
N TYR A 50 -13.22 -16.82 23.19
CA TYR A 50 -13.61 -17.62 24.35
C TYR A 50 -13.45 -19.09 24.05
N GLY A 51 -13.48 -19.92 25.08
CA GLY A 51 -13.47 -21.37 24.91
C GLY A 51 -13.06 -22.11 26.16
N ARG A 52 -13.18 -23.43 26.11
CA ARG A 52 -12.74 -24.32 27.17
C ARG A 52 -11.30 -24.80 26.90
N ILE A 53 -10.43 -24.66 27.89
CA ILE A 53 -9.04 -25.12 27.78
C ILE A 53 -9.01 -26.63 27.59
N LYS A 54 -8.54 -27.08 26.42
CA LYS A 54 -8.39 -28.50 26.07
C LYS A 54 -7.05 -29.08 26.51
N ALA A 55 -5.99 -28.26 26.43
CA ALA A 55 -4.66 -28.64 26.85
C ALA A 55 -3.83 -27.40 27.22
N MET A 56 -2.86 -27.60 28.09
CA MET A 56 -1.89 -26.58 28.48
C MET A 56 -0.47 -27.11 28.35
N PHE A 57 0.46 -26.24 28.00
CA PHE A 57 1.88 -26.59 27.89
C PHE A 57 2.75 -25.53 28.53
N ASN A 58 3.89 -25.94 29.07
CA ASN A 58 4.90 -25.04 29.59
C ASN A 58 5.81 -24.51 28.46
N GLU A 59 6.79 -23.68 28.81
CA GLU A 59 7.78 -23.11 27.91
C GLU A 59 8.65 -24.18 27.17
N ARG A 60 8.72 -25.41 27.71
CA ARG A 60 9.41 -26.56 27.10
C ARG A 60 8.50 -27.43 26.26
N ASN A 61 7.27 -26.96 25.98
CA ASN A 61 6.22 -27.69 25.23
C ASN A 61 5.83 -29.03 25.91
N GLN A 62 6.00 -29.14 27.22
CA GLN A 62 5.55 -30.28 28.02
C GLN A 62 4.14 -30.00 28.54
N ARG A 63 3.27 -31.03 28.50
CA ARG A 63 1.90 -30.93 28.93
C ARG A 63 1.82 -30.70 30.45
N ILE A 64 1.06 -29.70 30.87
CA ILE A 64 0.78 -29.35 32.26
C ILE A 64 -0.72 -29.38 32.52
N THR A 65 -1.12 -29.55 33.77
CA THR A 65 -2.53 -29.57 34.19
C THR A 65 -2.97 -28.27 34.84
N GLU A 66 -2.04 -27.52 35.41
CA GLU A 66 -2.28 -26.22 36.05
C GLU A 66 -1.11 -25.27 35.83
N ALA A 67 -1.39 -23.98 35.89
CA ALA A 67 -0.42 -22.90 35.92
C ALA A 67 -0.76 -21.89 37.03
N LYS A 68 0.23 -21.53 37.85
CA LYS A 68 0.10 -20.65 39.01
C LYS A 68 0.46 -19.19 38.65
N PRO A 69 0.20 -18.22 39.56
CA PRO A 69 0.62 -16.84 39.33
C PRO A 69 2.09 -16.71 38.98
N ALA A 70 2.39 -15.81 38.03
CA ALA A 70 3.69 -15.56 37.40
C ALA A 70 4.23 -16.69 36.53
N GLU A 71 3.44 -17.73 36.26
CA GLU A 71 3.82 -18.80 35.32
C GLU A 71 3.26 -18.50 33.92
N PRO A 72 4.13 -18.47 32.88
CA PRO A 72 3.68 -18.44 31.51
C PRO A 72 3.26 -19.85 31.06
N CYS A 73 2.21 -19.94 30.29
CA CYS A 73 1.81 -21.20 29.68
C CYS A 73 1.15 -20.99 28.31
N ILE A 74 1.20 -22.03 27.51
CA ILE A 74 0.50 -22.10 26.23
C ILE A 74 -0.83 -22.81 26.46
N ILE A 75 -1.92 -22.20 26.02
CA ILE A 75 -3.27 -22.76 26.10
C ILE A 75 -3.83 -23.10 24.72
N LEU A 76 -4.62 -24.16 24.65
CA LEU A 76 -5.37 -24.59 23.47
C LEU A 76 -6.85 -24.69 23.81
N GLY A 77 -7.71 -24.32 22.87
CA GLY A 77 -9.16 -24.51 23.01
C GLY A 77 -10.00 -23.26 22.83
N LEU A 78 -9.39 -22.10 22.60
CA LEU A 78 -10.12 -20.89 22.24
C LEU A 78 -10.68 -21.02 20.81
N ASN A 79 -11.80 -20.33 20.56
CA ASN A 79 -12.48 -20.31 19.27
C ASN A 79 -11.90 -19.31 18.27
N GLY A 80 -10.92 -18.51 18.70
CA GLY A 80 -10.24 -17.48 17.89
C GLY A 80 -8.90 -17.10 18.49
N ALA A 81 -8.17 -16.21 17.84
CA ALA A 81 -6.94 -15.61 18.35
C ALA A 81 -7.30 -14.33 19.10
N PRO A 82 -7.13 -14.26 20.44
CA PRO A 82 -7.22 -13.00 21.17
C PRO A 82 -6.02 -12.10 20.82
N THR A 83 -6.19 -10.80 20.99
CA THR A 83 -5.14 -9.82 20.72
C THR A 83 -4.07 -9.85 21.83
N ALA A 84 -2.80 -9.67 21.46
CA ALA A 84 -1.74 -9.52 22.44
C ALA A 84 -2.01 -8.32 23.37
N GLY A 85 -1.83 -8.52 24.69
CA GLY A 85 -2.19 -7.53 25.72
C GLY A 85 -3.61 -7.67 26.26
N ASP A 86 -4.49 -8.45 25.63
CA ASP A 86 -5.81 -8.72 26.18
C ASP A 86 -5.73 -9.41 27.56
N THR A 87 -6.62 -9.02 28.45
CA THR A 87 -6.76 -9.74 29.72
C THR A 87 -7.67 -10.94 29.57
N PHE A 88 -7.25 -12.07 30.12
CA PHE A 88 -8.10 -13.25 30.20
C PHE A 88 -8.71 -13.44 31.59
N HIS A 89 -9.89 -14.03 31.63
CA HIS A 89 -10.62 -14.37 32.85
C HIS A 89 -11.20 -15.77 32.75
N VAL A 90 -11.14 -16.52 33.87
CA VAL A 90 -11.83 -17.80 34.00
C VAL A 90 -13.25 -17.56 34.53
N LEU A 91 -14.24 -18.15 33.83
CA LEU A 91 -15.66 -18.07 34.12
C LEU A 91 -16.22 -19.43 34.53
N ASP A 92 -17.43 -19.45 35.15
CA ASP A 92 -18.05 -20.69 35.61
C ASP A 92 -18.58 -21.53 34.44
N THR A 93 -19.14 -20.86 33.43
CA THR A 93 -19.78 -21.53 32.30
C THR A 93 -19.26 -21.02 30.96
N GLU A 94 -19.25 -21.90 29.96
CA GLU A 94 -18.93 -21.52 28.60
C GLU A 94 -19.96 -20.55 28.00
N GLN A 95 -21.23 -20.70 28.40
CA GLN A 95 -22.30 -19.81 27.96
C GLN A 95 -22.06 -18.38 28.38
N GLU A 96 -21.66 -18.16 29.63
CA GLU A 96 -21.32 -16.83 30.16
C GLU A 96 -20.15 -16.20 29.37
N ALA A 97 -19.11 -17.00 29.08
CA ALA A 97 -17.98 -16.55 28.26
C ALA A 97 -18.40 -16.12 26.85
N ARG A 98 -19.27 -16.89 26.22
CA ARG A 98 -19.84 -16.60 24.91
C ARG A 98 -20.66 -15.31 24.91
N ASP A 99 -21.52 -15.12 25.89
CA ASP A 99 -22.39 -13.93 25.98
C ASP A 99 -21.59 -12.66 26.16
N ILE A 100 -20.54 -12.71 26.99
CA ILE A 100 -19.62 -11.57 27.17
C ILE A 100 -18.83 -11.31 25.88
N ALA A 101 -18.31 -12.34 25.22
CA ALA A 101 -17.59 -12.22 23.97
C ALA A 101 -18.44 -11.54 22.88
N ASN A 102 -19.70 -11.97 22.74
CA ASN A 102 -20.64 -11.40 21.78
C ASN A 102 -20.91 -9.91 22.08
N LYS A 103 -21.10 -9.54 23.33
CA LYS A 103 -21.28 -8.13 23.71
C LYS A 103 -20.04 -7.28 23.40
N ARG A 104 -18.83 -7.80 23.67
CA ARG A 104 -17.58 -7.11 23.34
C ARG A 104 -17.43 -6.92 21.84
N LEU A 105 -17.74 -7.95 21.06
CA LEU A 105 -17.71 -7.89 19.59
C LEU A 105 -18.69 -6.83 19.04
N GLN A 106 -19.90 -6.76 19.61
CA GLN A 106 -20.89 -5.74 19.24
C GLN A 106 -20.37 -4.34 19.57
N LEU A 107 -19.85 -4.10 20.78
CA LEU A 107 -19.28 -2.82 21.18
C LEU A 107 -18.11 -2.40 20.29
N GLN A 108 -17.23 -3.34 19.95
CA GLN A 108 -16.11 -3.08 19.05
C GLN A 108 -16.58 -2.64 17.65
N ARG A 109 -17.63 -3.28 17.12
CA ARG A 109 -18.26 -2.88 15.84
C ARG A 109 -18.86 -1.48 15.92
N GLU A 110 -19.60 -1.18 17.00
CA GLU A 110 -20.19 0.14 17.21
C GLU A 110 -19.13 1.24 17.37
N GLN A 111 -18.03 0.94 18.08
CA GLN A 111 -16.91 1.86 18.20
C GLN A 111 -16.21 2.08 16.85
N GLY A 112 -15.97 1.02 16.09
CA GLY A 112 -15.39 1.11 14.75
C GLY A 112 -16.22 2.01 13.81
N LEU A 113 -17.55 1.84 13.84
CA LEU A 113 -18.46 2.69 13.05
C LEU A 113 -18.43 4.17 13.49
N ARG A 114 -18.21 4.45 14.77
CA ARG A 114 -18.11 5.83 15.30
C ARG A 114 -16.75 6.47 15.03
N THR A 115 -15.70 5.67 15.01
CA THR A 115 -14.30 6.16 14.84
C THR A 115 -13.92 6.36 13.39
N GLN A 116 -14.65 5.76 12.45
CA GLN A 116 -14.50 6.12 11.03
C GLN A 116 -14.84 7.61 10.90
N LYS A 117 -13.82 8.44 10.71
CA LYS A 117 -14.01 9.85 10.35
C LYS A 117 -14.91 9.86 9.13
N LYS A 118 -16.15 10.32 9.27
CA LYS A 118 -16.98 10.65 8.13
C LYS A 118 -16.28 11.84 7.48
N PHE A 119 -15.53 11.57 6.40
CA PHE A 119 -15.14 12.65 5.50
C PHE A 119 -16.44 13.37 5.13
N THR A 120 -16.46 14.67 5.29
CA THR A 120 -17.61 15.45 4.85
C THR A 120 -17.71 15.32 3.33
N LEU A 121 -18.93 15.34 2.78
CA LEU A 121 -19.14 15.30 1.33
C LEU A 121 -18.35 16.41 0.62
N ASP A 122 -18.10 17.52 1.30
CA ASP A 122 -17.27 18.62 0.80
C ASP A 122 -15.79 18.24 0.70
N ASP A 123 -15.23 17.52 1.70
CA ASP A 123 -13.84 17.04 1.65
C ASP A 123 -13.65 16.03 0.51
N ILE A 124 -14.64 15.13 0.33
CA ILE A 124 -14.63 14.13 -0.74
C ILE A 124 -14.79 14.84 -2.10
N SER A 125 -15.71 15.77 -2.21
CA SER A 125 -15.97 16.51 -3.47
C SER A 125 -14.76 17.33 -3.89
N HIS A 126 -14.06 17.97 -2.92
CA HIS A 126 -12.88 18.77 -3.21
C HIS A 126 -11.69 17.89 -3.65
N ARG A 127 -11.55 16.70 -3.07
CA ARG A 127 -10.49 15.73 -3.42
C ARG A 127 -10.76 15.03 -4.76
N ILE A 128 -12.01 14.64 -5.03
CA ILE A 128 -12.41 14.07 -6.32
C ILE A 128 -12.31 15.12 -7.44
N ALA A 129 -12.65 16.39 -7.17
CA ALA A 129 -12.54 17.47 -8.15
C ALA A 129 -11.09 17.79 -8.55
N LEU A 130 -10.12 17.48 -7.69
CA LEU A 130 -8.68 17.59 -7.98
C LEU A 130 -8.14 16.41 -8.81
N GLY A 131 -8.92 15.30 -8.99
CA GLY A 131 -8.59 14.18 -9.87
C GLY A 131 -7.37 13.32 -9.46
N GLU A 132 -6.76 13.56 -8.30
CA GLU A 132 -5.46 12.97 -7.93
C GLU A 132 -5.51 12.08 -6.68
N PHE A 133 -6.69 11.72 -6.17
CA PHE A 133 -6.80 10.94 -4.94
C PHE A 133 -7.16 9.49 -5.21
N HIS A 134 -6.29 8.59 -4.78
CA HIS A 134 -6.50 7.14 -4.88
C HIS A 134 -6.58 6.50 -3.49
N GLU A 135 -7.37 5.45 -3.35
CA GLU A 135 -7.44 4.63 -2.15
C GLU A 135 -6.96 3.22 -2.47
N LEU A 136 -6.02 2.72 -1.66
CA LEU A 136 -5.58 1.33 -1.71
C LEU A 136 -6.11 0.61 -0.48
N ASN A 137 -7.12 -0.22 -0.69
CA ASN A 137 -7.74 -1.01 0.35
C ASN A 137 -7.02 -2.36 0.48
N ILE A 138 -6.68 -2.77 1.70
CA ILE A 138 -5.91 -3.98 1.99
C ILE A 138 -6.62 -4.82 3.04
N ILE A 139 -6.69 -6.13 2.83
CA ILE A 139 -7.03 -7.12 3.84
C ILE A 139 -5.76 -7.86 4.23
N VAL A 140 -5.40 -7.85 5.52
CA VAL A 140 -4.17 -8.49 6.04
C VAL A 140 -4.51 -9.78 6.77
N LYS A 141 -3.89 -10.88 6.35
CA LYS A 141 -3.98 -12.19 6.99
C LYS A 141 -2.59 -12.68 7.36
N GLY A 142 -2.42 -13.22 8.55
CA GLY A 142 -1.12 -13.72 9.03
C GLY A 142 -1.23 -14.94 9.91
N ASP A 143 -0.10 -15.50 10.23
CA ASP A 143 0.04 -16.64 11.16
C ASP A 143 -0.05 -16.21 12.63
N THR A 144 0.40 -14.98 12.94
CA THR A 144 0.42 -14.40 14.30
C THR A 144 -0.19 -13.02 14.33
N ASP A 145 -0.78 -12.64 15.46
CA ASP A 145 -1.36 -11.32 15.67
C ASP A 145 -0.32 -10.19 15.58
N GLY A 146 0.86 -10.39 16.19
CA GLY A 146 1.95 -9.41 16.16
C GLY A 146 2.49 -9.12 14.75
N SER A 147 2.59 -10.14 13.89
CA SER A 147 3.00 -9.95 12.49
C SER A 147 1.98 -9.13 11.70
N ILE A 148 0.69 -9.39 11.93
CA ILE A 148 -0.43 -8.69 11.28
C ILE A 148 -0.44 -7.22 11.72
N GLU A 149 -0.26 -6.96 13.02
CA GLU A 149 -0.23 -5.60 13.56
C GLU A 149 0.94 -4.82 12.98
N ALA A 150 2.15 -5.39 13.00
CA ALA A 150 3.35 -4.76 12.45
C ALA A 150 3.20 -4.42 10.95
N LEU A 151 2.62 -5.34 10.16
CA LEU A 151 2.34 -5.10 8.74
C LEU A 151 1.28 -4.01 8.54
N SER A 152 0.18 -4.09 9.27
CA SER A 152 -0.93 -3.12 9.17
C SER A 152 -0.43 -1.70 9.49
N ASP A 153 0.33 -1.54 10.57
CA ASP A 153 0.91 -0.26 10.96
C ASP A 153 1.91 0.26 9.94
N SER A 154 2.70 -0.65 9.35
CA SER A 154 3.65 -0.28 8.30
C SER A 154 2.93 0.18 7.03
N PHE A 155 1.87 -0.49 6.62
CA PHE A 155 1.07 -0.11 5.44
C PHE A 155 0.35 1.22 5.64
N ILE A 156 -0.27 1.46 6.80
CA ILE A 156 -0.92 2.74 7.11
C ILE A 156 0.07 3.90 7.06
N LYS A 157 1.32 3.70 7.52
CA LYS A 157 2.38 4.71 7.47
C LYS A 157 2.86 5.04 6.06
N LEU A 158 2.58 4.20 5.06
CA LEU A 158 2.89 4.49 3.66
C LEU A 158 1.94 5.49 3.02
N SER A 159 0.79 5.76 3.64
CA SER A 159 -0.20 6.71 3.13
C SER A 159 0.41 8.06 2.82
N THR A 160 0.11 8.59 1.65
CA THR A 160 0.51 9.91 1.17
C THR A 160 -0.72 10.78 0.90
N GLU A 161 -0.53 12.05 0.57
CA GLU A 161 -1.64 12.95 0.22
C GLU A 161 -2.40 12.48 -1.04
N LYS A 162 -1.73 11.78 -1.96
CA LYS A 162 -2.30 11.30 -3.23
C LYS A 162 -2.85 9.87 -3.15
N VAL A 163 -2.25 9.00 -2.34
CA VAL A 163 -2.67 7.61 -2.19
C VAL A 163 -2.84 7.30 -0.71
N GLN A 164 -4.06 6.99 -0.30
CA GLN A 164 -4.37 6.56 1.06
C GLN A 164 -4.43 5.04 1.14
N VAL A 165 -3.68 4.46 2.07
CA VAL A 165 -3.71 3.02 2.35
C VAL A 165 -4.66 2.75 3.51
N ASN A 166 -5.68 1.93 3.27
CA ASN A 166 -6.69 1.56 4.25
C ASN A 166 -6.61 0.06 4.54
N VAL A 167 -6.43 -0.34 5.79
CA VAL A 167 -6.56 -1.73 6.21
C VAL A 167 -8.01 -2.00 6.59
N ILE A 168 -8.76 -2.66 5.68
CA ILE A 168 -10.19 -2.94 5.85
C ILE A 168 -10.44 -4.02 6.89
N ASN A 169 -9.62 -5.07 6.86
CA ASN A 169 -9.73 -6.19 7.79
C ASN A 169 -8.36 -6.78 8.08
N LYS A 170 -8.19 -7.24 9.32
CA LYS A 170 -6.99 -7.95 9.77
C LYS A 170 -7.40 -9.15 10.60
N ALA A 171 -6.87 -10.34 10.31
CA ALA A 171 -7.18 -11.54 11.07
C ALA A 171 -6.08 -12.60 10.98
N VAL A 172 -5.93 -13.37 12.06
CA VAL A 172 -5.03 -14.52 12.14
C VAL A 172 -5.68 -15.71 11.44
N GLY A 173 -4.90 -16.40 10.63
CA GLY A 173 -5.29 -17.65 10.01
C GLY A 173 -5.23 -17.69 8.50
N GLN A 174 -5.68 -18.79 7.94
CA GLN A 174 -5.72 -19.03 6.51
C GLN A 174 -6.67 -18.05 5.81
N ILE A 175 -6.31 -17.64 4.59
CA ILE A 175 -7.21 -16.82 3.75
C ILE A 175 -8.39 -17.68 3.33
N SER A 176 -9.60 -17.24 3.67
CA SER A 176 -10.88 -17.92 3.42
C SER A 176 -11.63 -17.31 2.24
N GLU A 177 -12.66 -18.03 1.75
CA GLU A 177 -13.57 -17.52 0.72
C GLU A 177 -14.27 -16.22 1.17
N ASN A 178 -14.62 -16.10 2.46
CA ASN A 178 -15.24 -14.90 3.00
C ASN A 178 -14.31 -13.68 2.92
N ASP A 179 -12.99 -13.86 3.12
CA ASP A 179 -12.01 -12.78 2.96
C ASP A 179 -11.96 -12.29 1.50
N VAL A 180 -12.08 -13.21 0.54
CA VAL A 180 -12.14 -12.89 -0.89
C VAL A 180 -13.43 -12.14 -1.24
N MET A 181 -14.57 -12.57 -0.73
CA MET A 181 -15.84 -11.88 -0.94
C MET A 181 -15.83 -10.47 -0.35
N LEU A 182 -15.21 -10.31 0.82
CA LEU A 182 -15.02 -8.98 1.43
C LEU A 182 -14.08 -8.10 0.57
N ALA A 183 -13.00 -8.67 0.04
CA ALA A 183 -12.06 -7.97 -0.82
C ALA A 183 -12.74 -7.50 -2.12
N SER A 184 -13.51 -8.37 -2.78
CA SER A 184 -14.29 -8.02 -3.97
C SER A 184 -15.28 -6.89 -3.69
N ALA A 185 -16.01 -6.96 -2.55
CA ALA A 185 -16.99 -5.94 -2.17
C ALA A 185 -16.37 -4.57 -1.80
N SER A 186 -15.10 -4.55 -1.43
CA SER A 186 -14.39 -3.35 -0.95
C SER A 186 -13.31 -2.86 -1.92
N ASP A 187 -13.20 -3.44 -3.09
CA ASP A 187 -12.12 -3.20 -4.06
C ASP A 187 -10.74 -3.25 -3.37
N ALA A 188 -10.51 -4.35 -2.65
CA ALA A 188 -9.33 -4.52 -1.82
C ALA A 188 -8.45 -5.66 -2.31
N ILE A 189 -7.14 -5.53 -2.09
CA ILE A 189 -6.17 -6.61 -2.28
C ILE A 189 -6.00 -7.41 -0.99
N ILE A 190 -5.66 -8.70 -1.10
CA ILE A 190 -5.40 -9.54 0.06
C ILE A 190 -3.90 -9.78 0.21
N VAL A 191 -3.36 -9.43 1.37
CA VAL A 191 -1.97 -9.66 1.76
C VAL A 191 -1.92 -10.78 2.80
N GLY A 192 -1.32 -11.90 2.43
CA GLY A 192 -1.11 -13.05 3.31
C GLY A 192 0.34 -13.14 3.79
N PHE A 193 0.59 -13.03 5.09
CA PHE A 193 1.92 -13.18 5.68
C PHE A 193 2.06 -14.54 6.34
N GLN A 194 3.01 -15.36 5.87
CA GLN A 194 3.24 -16.76 6.31
C GLN A 194 2.03 -17.69 6.18
N VAL A 195 0.93 -17.23 5.56
CA VAL A 195 -0.29 -18.00 5.33
C VAL A 195 -0.56 -18.21 3.85
N ARG A 196 -1.45 -19.13 3.52
CA ARG A 196 -1.85 -19.45 2.14
C ARG A 196 -3.36 -19.44 2.03
N PRO A 197 -3.92 -19.15 0.85
CA PRO A 197 -5.36 -19.26 0.61
C PRO A 197 -5.82 -20.72 0.65
N SER A 198 -7.05 -20.94 1.09
CA SER A 198 -7.73 -22.21 0.94
C SER A 198 -7.99 -22.49 -0.55
N ILE A 199 -8.34 -23.74 -0.88
CA ILE A 199 -8.66 -24.10 -2.27
C ILE A 199 -9.88 -23.31 -2.75
N GLU A 200 -10.88 -23.17 -1.88
CA GLU A 200 -12.11 -22.42 -2.13
C GLU A 200 -11.81 -20.92 -2.32
N ALA A 201 -10.97 -20.34 -1.45
CA ALA A 201 -10.54 -18.94 -1.56
C ALA A 201 -9.81 -18.66 -2.87
N ARG A 202 -8.94 -19.57 -3.31
CA ARG A 202 -8.22 -19.41 -4.58
C ARG A 202 -9.18 -19.39 -5.78
N LYS A 203 -10.14 -20.36 -5.81
CA LYS A 203 -11.16 -20.41 -6.86
C LYS A 203 -12.09 -19.18 -6.84
N ALA A 204 -12.42 -18.69 -5.64
CA ALA A 204 -13.21 -17.47 -5.50
C ALA A 204 -12.43 -16.24 -6.00
N ALA A 205 -11.15 -16.14 -5.67
CA ALA A 205 -10.30 -15.05 -6.13
C ALA A 205 -10.17 -15.00 -7.66
N ASP A 206 -9.96 -16.16 -8.29
CA ASP A 206 -9.92 -16.27 -9.75
C ASP A 206 -11.27 -15.85 -10.40
N ARG A 207 -12.40 -16.17 -9.76
CA ARG A 207 -13.74 -15.83 -10.26
C ARG A 207 -14.07 -14.35 -10.09
N GLU A 208 -13.73 -13.78 -8.93
CA GLU A 208 -14.05 -12.39 -8.58
C GLU A 208 -12.97 -11.38 -9.03
N GLY A 209 -11.83 -11.86 -9.56
CA GLY A 209 -10.72 -11.00 -9.98
C GLY A 209 -9.99 -10.33 -8.82
N VAL A 210 -9.93 -10.99 -7.65
CA VAL A 210 -9.26 -10.46 -6.45
C VAL A 210 -7.81 -10.92 -6.40
N ASP A 211 -6.89 -9.98 -6.22
CA ASP A 211 -5.47 -10.28 -6.09
C ASP A 211 -5.13 -10.76 -4.67
N ILE A 212 -4.49 -11.95 -4.59
CA ILE A 212 -3.97 -12.52 -3.35
C ILE A 212 -2.45 -12.59 -3.43
N ASN A 213 -1.78 -11.75 -2.66
CA ASN A 213 -0.34 -11.70 -2.58
C ASN A 213 0.14 -12.34 -1.27
N THR A 214 1.11 -13.25 -1.34
CA THR A 214 1.59 -13.99 -0.16
C THR A 214 3.07 -13.77 0.05
N TYR A 215 3.45 -13.37 1.27
CA TYR A 215 4.80 -12.98 1.65
C TYR A 215 5.30 -13.82 2.82
N SER A 216 6.62 -13.93 2.91
CA SER A 216 7.33 -14.52 4.05
C SER A 216 8.30 -13.53 4.71
N ILE A 217 8.53 -12.39 4.06
CA ILE A 217 9.39 -11.29 4.53
C ILE A 217 8.54 -10.01 4.54
N ILE A 218 8.57 -9.27 5.66
CA ILE A 218 7.75 -8.05 5.83
C ILE A 218 8.17 -6.96 4.84
N TYR A 219 9.47 -6.82 4.58
CA TYR A 219 9.99 -5.79 3.68
C TYR A 219 9.55 -5.99 2.23
N ASP A 220 9.47 -7.25 1.76
CA ASP A 220 8.98 -7.54 0.41
C ASP A 220 7.52 -7.10 0.25
N ALA A 221 6.69 -7.35 1.25
CA ALA A 221 5.30 -6.89 1.25
C ALA A 221 5.20 -5.35 1.22
N ILE A 222 6.04 -4.66 2.00
CA ILE A 222 6.08 -3.19 2.02
C ILE A 222 6.51 -2.62 0.67
N ASP A 223 7.52 -3.20 0.04
CA ASP A 223 8.05 -2.71 -1.22
C ASP A 223 7.07 -2.96 -2.37
N ASP A 224 6.36 -4.09 -2.38
CA ASP A 224 5.31 -4.36 -3.38
C ASP A 224 4.10 -3.41 -3.22
N ILE A 225 3.70 -3.10 -1.99
CA ILE A 225 2.64 -2.10 -1.74
C ILE A 225 3.09 -0.72 -2.22
N LYS A 226 4.33 -0.30 -1.96
CA LYS A 226 4.86 0.95 -2.52
C LYS A 226 4.86 0.96 -4.04
N ALA A 227 5.27 -0.14 -4.67
CA ALA A 227 5.26 -0.26 -6.13
C ALA A 227 3.83 -0.15 -6.68
N THR A 228 2.85 -0.77 -6.02
CA THR A 228 1.42 -0.66 -6.36
C THR A 228 0.93 0.78 -6.24
N MET A 229 1.27 1.48 -5.14
CA MET A 229 0.92 2.90 -4.95
C MET A 229 1.51 3.79 -6.05
N VAL A 230 2.79 3.56 -6.42
CA VAL A 230 3.43 4.29 -7.55
C VAL A 230 2.70 4.01 -8.86
N GLY A 231 2.26 2.77 -9.08
CA GLY A 231 1.48 2.38 -10.27
C GLY A 231 0.10 3.04 -10.36
N MET A 232 -0.50 3.41 -9.22
CA MET A 232 -1.80 4.11 -9.13
C MET A 232 -1.68 5.61 -9.43
N LEU A 233 -0.48 6.19 -9.32
CA LEU A 233 -0.28 7.61 -9.61
C LEU A 233 -0.33 7.88 -11.11
N ASP A 234 -1.00 8.97 -11.50
CA ASP A 234 -1.01 9.43 -12.86
C ASP A 234 0.40 9.76 -13.33
N LYS A 235 0.67 9.42 -14.59
CA LYS A 235 1.95 9.74 -15.21
C LYS A 235 2.06 11.24 -15.42
N VAL A 236 3.15 11.84 -15.00
CA VAL A 236 3.43 13.25 -15.25
C VAL A 236 4.15 13.40 -16.58
N ILE A 237 3.63 14.28 -17.41
CA ILE A 237 4.31 14.69 -18.64
C ILE A 237 5.47 15.60 -18.26
N LYS A 238 6.70 15.15 -18.53
CA LYS A 238 7.91 15.98 -18.40
C LYS A 238 8.47 16.29 -19.77
N GLU A 239 8.87 17.53 -19.95
CA GLU A 239 9.62 17.95 -21.11
C GLU A 239 11.07 17.49 -20.97
N GLN A 240 11.55 16.78 -21.97
CA GLN A 240 12.96 16.41 -22.09
C GLN A 240 13.56 17.14 -23.27
N ILE A 241 14.55 17.98 -23.00
CA ILE A 241 15.31 18.68 -24.06
C ILE A 241 16.04 17.63 -24.89
N THR A 242 15.87 17.69 -26.19
CA THR A 242 16.50 16.79 -27.16
C THR A 242 17.70 17.41 -27.83
N GLY A 243 17.64 18.72 -28.11
CA GLY A 243 18.75 19.43 -28.73
C GLY A 243 18.56 20.93 -28.75
N GLN A 244 19.64 21.64 -29.13
CA GLN A 244 19.63 23.09 -29.30
C GLN A 244 20.21 23.45 -30.67
N ILE A 245 19.63 24.46 -31.33
CA ILE A 245 20.06 25.00 -32.61
C ILE A 245 20.30 26.48 -32.45
N GLU A 246 21.47 26.96 -32.82
CA GLU A 246 21.78 28.39 -32.96
C GLU A 246 21.43 28.84 -34.36
N VAL A 247 20.50 29.78 -34.50
CA VAL A 247 20.09 30.35 -35.78
C VAL A 247 21.18 31.25 -36.35
N LYS A 248 21.76 30.86 -37.49
CA LYS A 248 22.83 31.59 -38.19
C LYS A 248 22.29 32.47 -39.33
N GLN A 249 21.22 32.00 -39.99
CA GLN A 249 20.59 32.68 -41.15
C GLN A 249 19.10 32.44 -41.17
N VAL A 250 18.34 33.40 -41.69
CA VAL A 250 16.89 33.33 -41.78
C VAL A 250 16.46 33.49 -43.25
N PHE A 251 15.72 32.53 -43.76
CA PHE A 251 15.23 32.53 -45.14
C PHE A 251 13.71 32.68 -45.17
N LYS A 252 13.21 33.70 -45.88
CA LYS A 252 11.77 33.89 -46.09
C LYS A 252 11.36 33.30 -47.44
N ILE A 253 10.59 32.20 -47.40
CA ILE A 253 10.18 31.47 -48.60
C ILE A 253 8.64 31.66 -48.78
N SER A 254 8.25 32.23 -49.91
CA SER A 254 6.84 32.66 -50.16
C SER A 254 5.78 31.55 -50.04
N LYS A 255 6.15 30.28 -50.10
CA LYS A 255 5.23 29.12 -50.00
C LYS A 255 5.34 28.32 -48.68
N VAL A 256 6.42 28.49 -47.91
CA VAL A 256 6.74 27.67 -46.76
C VAL A 256 6.78 28.53 -45.46
N GLY A 257 6.90 29.84 -45.57
CA GLY A 257 7.07 30.75 -44.44
C GLY A 257 8.55 31.02 -44.14
N THR A 258 8.87 31.25 -42.90
CA THR A 258 10.22 31.53 -42.40
C THR A 258 10.95 30.21 -42.09
N VAL A 259 12.10 29.98 -42.68
CA VAL A 259 12.99 28.86 -42.42
C VAL A 259 14.24 29.37 -41.74
N ALA A 260 14.55 28.86 -40.55
CA ALA A 260 15.79 29.12 -39.83
C ALA A 260 16.89 28.15 -40.33
N GLY A 261 17.97 28.70 -40.83
CA GLY A 261 19.22 27.96 -41.06
C GLY A 261 20.09 28.07 -39.82
N GLY A 262 20.38 26.96 -39.20
CA GLY A 262 21.13 26.96 -37.95
C GLY A 262 22.07 25.78 -37.80
N LEU A 263 22.92 25.87 -36.81
CA LEU A 263 23.85 24.82 -36.41
C LEU A 263 23.34 24.16 -35.12
N VAL A 264 23.27 22.83 -35.12
CA VAL A 264 22.95 22.09 -33.90
C VAL A 264 24.14 22.19 -32.92
N THR A 265 23.98 22.88 -31.83
CA THR A 265 25.03 23.11 -30.82
C THR A 265 25.08 21.97 -29.80
N GLU A 266 23.94 21.44 -29.40
CA GLU A 266 23.84 20.36 -28.41
C GLU A 266 22.78 19.33 -28.80
N GLY A 267 22.99 18.07 -28.42
CA GLY A 267 22.03 16.98 -28.52
C GLY A 267 21.71 16.54 -29.95
N LYS A 268 20.48 16.12 -30.16
CA LYS A 268 19.92 15.72 -31.47
C LYS A 268 18.54 16.33 -31.63
N VAL A 269 18.28 16.86 -32.78
CA VAL A 269 16.99 17.48 -33.13
C VAL A 269 16.18 16.49 -34.00
N HIS A 270 14.92 16.23 -33.64
CA HIS A 270 14.03 15.35 -34.40
C HIS A 270 12.88 16.16 -35.01
N ASN A 271 12.44 15.73 -36.16
CA ASN A 271 11.35 16.42 -36.89
C ASN A 271 9.98 16.34 -36.21
N LYS A 272 9.83 15.49 -35.17
CA LYS A 272 8.60 15.33 -34.40
C LYS A 272 8.63 16.09 -33.07
N ASP A 273 9.76 16.69 -32.74
CA ASP A 273 9.90 17.41 -31.48
C ASP A 273 9.09 18.72 -31.51
N LYS A 274 8.75 19.19 -30.32
CA LYS A 274 8.33 20.57 -30.13
C LYS A 274 9.59 21.44 -29.97
N ALA A 275 9.48 22.69 -30.39
CA ALA A 275 10.60 23.61 -30.27
C ALA A 275 10.14 24.92 -29.61
N ARG A 276 11.02 25.52 -28.83
CA ARG A 276 10.84 26.84 -28.28
C ARG A 276 11.94 27.75 -28.80
N VAL A 277 11.54 28.95 -29.17
CA VAL A 277 12.48 29.99 -29.64
C VAL A 277 12.86 30.83 -28.42
N VAL A 278 14.15 30.91 -28.15
CA VAL A 278 14.73 31.66 -27.05
C VAL A 278 15.54 32.82 -27.63
N ARG A 279 15.16 34.03 -27.27
CA ARG A 279 15.83 35.27 -27.67
C ARG A 279 16.32 36.00 -26.44
N GLU A 280 17.62 36.30 -26.36
CA GLU A 280 18.25 36.92 -25.21
C GLU A 280 17.92 36.24 -23.87
N GLY A 281 17.83 34.90 -23.88
CA GLY A 281 17.50 34.08 -22.69
C GLY A 281 16.00 34.01 -22.35
N ILE A 282 15.12 34.63 -23.15
CA ILE A 282 13.66 34.62 -22.92
C ILE A 282 12.97 33.75 -23.97
N VAL A 283 12.10 32.85 -23.54
CA VAL A 283 11.26 32.05 -24.45
C VAL A 283 10.18 32.95 -25.05
N ILE A 284 10.26 33.20 -26.35
CA ILE A 284 9.30 34.07 -27.07
C ILE A 284 8.16 33.28 -27.72
N HIS A 285 8.41 32.03 -28.12
CA HIS A 285 7.38 31.18 -28.74
C HIS A 285 7.68 29.71 -28.56
N THR A 286 6.61 28.90 -28.48
CA THR A 286 6.72 27.43 -28.46
C THR A 286 5.77 26.86 -29.51
N ALA A 287 6.27 26.04 -30.43
CA ALA A 287 5.50 25.42 -31.51
C ALA A 287 6.10 24.07 -31.91
N PRO A 288 5.32 23.17 -32.52
CA PRO A 288 5.87 21.98 -33.17
C PRO A 288 6.79 22.35 -34.35
N ILE A 289 7.75 21.50 -34.63
CA ILE A 289 8.57 21.60 -35.86
C ILE A 289 7.68 21.24 -37.05
N ASP A 290 7.58 22.13 -38.04
CA ASP A 290 6.85 21.90 -39.28
C ASP A 290 7.69 21.13 -40.29
N ALA A 291 8.95 21.54 -40.50
CA ALA A 291 9.91 20.84 -41.37
C ALA A 291 11.32 20.91 -40.78
N LEU A 292 12.04 19.80 -40.88
CA LEU A 292 13.47 19.69 -40.59
C LEU A 292 14.20 19.19 -41.81
N LYS A 293 15.11 20.01 -42.33
CA LYS A 293 15.84 19.72 -43.61
C LYS A 293 17.34 19.82 -43.39
N ARG A 294 18.06 19.04 -44.16
CA ARG A 294 19.51 19.19 -44.33
C ARG A 294 19.83 19.39 -45.80
N TYR A 295 20.41 20.54 -46.12
CA TYR A 295 20.52 21.06 -47.50
C TYR A 295 19.12 21.26 -48.11
N LYS A 296 18.63 20.32 -48.89
CA LYS A 296 17.30 20.38 -49.55
C LYS A 296 16.43 19.18 -49.22
N ASP A 297 16.98 18.19 -48.49
CA ASP A 297 16.34 16.92 -48.20
C ASP A 297 15.69 16.95 -46.82
N ASP A 298 14.48 16.40 -46.71
CA ASP A 298 13.81 16.21 -45.45
C ASP A 298 14.49 15.10 -44.66
N VAL A 299 14.82 15.38 -43.39
CA VAL A 299 15.51 14.43 -42.51
C VAL A 299 14.69 14.17 -41.23
N LYS A 300 14.87 13.00 -40.67
CA LYS A 300 14.19 12.62 -39.45
C LYS A 300 14.89 13.17 -38.20
N GLU A 301 16.22 13.24 -38.26
CA GLU A 301 17.06 13.74 -37.15
C GLU A 301 18.30 14.45 -37.69
N VAL A 302 18.82 15.38 -36.88
CA VAL A 302 20.10 16.07 -37.10
C VAL A 302 20.90 16.07 -35.81
N ALA A 303 22.15 15.62 -35.88
CA ALA A 303 23.04 15.55 -34.71
C ALA A 303 23.86 16.84 -34.50
N THR A 304 24.43 16.99 -33.33
CA THR A 304 25.35 18.07 -32.95
C THR A 304 26.45 18.26 -33.97
N GLY A 305 26.77 19.54 -34.24
CA GLY A 305 27.82 19.95 -35.20
C GLY A 305 27.38 19.95 -36.64
N LEU A 306 26.13 19.62 -36.94
CA LEU A 306 25.60 19.64 -38.32
C LEU A 306 24.66 20.82 -38.51
N GLU A 307 24.69 21.38 -39.72
CA GLU A 307 23.77 22.42 -40.15
C GLU A 307 22.42 21.84 -40.54
N CYS A 308 21.34 22.56 -40.22
CA CYS A 308 19.99 22.21 -40.60
C CYS A 308 19.14 23.44 -40.93
N GLY A 309 18.11 23.23 -41.73
CA GLY A 309 17.01 24.17 -41.94
C GLY A 309 15.78 23.72 -41.21
N LEU A 310 15.18 24.61 -40.41
CA LEU A 310 14.02 24.30 -39.58
C LEU A 310 12.94 25.35 -39.80
N SER A 311 11.67 24.92 -39.93
CA SER A 311 10.49 25.78 -39.80
C SER A 311 9.59 25.37 -38.66
N LEU A 312 8.91 26.33 -38.07
CA LEU A 312 7.96 26.13 -36.98
C LEU A 312 6.54 26.38 -37.44
N VAL A 313 5.60 25.62 -36.91
CA VAL A 313 4.19 25.74 -37.25
C VAL A 313 3.66 27.12 -36.81
N ASN A 314 3.11 27.89 -37.76
CA ASN A 314 2.48 29.19 -37.54
C ASN A 314 3.38 30.26 -36.87
N PHE A 315 4.71 30.15 -36.98
CA PHE A 315 5.63 31.15 -36.43
C PHE A 315 6.65 31.60 -37.47
N ASN A 316 6.68 32.92 -37.72
CA ASN A 316 7.52 33.54 -38.77
C ASN A 316 8.50 34.60 -38.27
N ASP A 317 8.51 34.90 -36.98
CA ASP A 317 9.40 35.93 -36.38
C ASP A 317 10.66 35.29 -35.76
N ILE A 318 11.35 34.46 -36.52
CA ILE A 318 12.66 33.94 -36.16
C ILE A 318 13.73 34.93 -36.62
N GLN A 319 14.71 35.18 -35.78
CA GLN A 319 15.82 36.14 -36.07
C GLN A 319 17.19 35.44 -35.97
N GLU A 320 18.18 36.03 -36.61
CA GLU A 320 19.56 35.56 -36.47
C GLU A 320 20.05 35.79 -35.05
N GLY A 321 20.70 34.75 -34.47
CA GLY A 321 21.12 34.76 -33.07
C GLY A 321 20.08 34.14 -32.08
N ASP A 322 18.87 33.83 -32.54
CA ASP A 322 17.91 33.08 -31.72
C ASP A 322 18.45 31.67 -31.43
N ILE A 323 18.13 31.12 -30.26
CA ILE A 323 18.38 29.72 -29.90
C ILE A 323 17.06 28.99 -30.01
N ILE A 324 17.03 27.93 -30.80
CA ILE A 324 15.86 27.03 -30.89
C ILE A 324 16.17 25.79 -30.06
N GLU A 325 15.50 25.68 -28.93
CA GLU A 325 15.59 24.54 -28.05
C GLU A 325 14.51 23.54 -28.41
N THR A 326 14.86 22.31 -28.75
CA THR A 326 13.93 21.26 -29.07
C THR A 326 13.71 20.33 -27.89
N PHE A 327 12.46 19.87 -27.69
CA PHE A 327 12.09 18.99 -26.60
C PHE A 327 11.00 18.03 -27.04
N THR A 328 10.96 16.88 -26.35
CA THR A 328 9.89 15.92 -26.44
C THR A 328 9.20 15.77 -25.09
N GLU A 329 7.91 15.48 -25.12
CA GLU A 329 7.13 15.19 -23.91
C GLU A 329 7.23 13.70 -23.63
N ILE A 330 7.77 13.34 -22.47
CA ILE A 330 7.85 11.97 -21.99
C ILE A 330 6.92 11.78 -20.79
N GLU A 331 6.19 10.68 -20.78
CA GLU A 331 5.44 10.26 -19.60
C GLU A 331 6.41 9.64 -18.59
N VAL A 332 6.51 10.23 -17.43
CA VAL A 332 7.34 9.74 -16.31
C VAL A 332 6.44 9.35 -15.16
N GLN A 333 6.64 8.16 -14.60
CA GLN A 333 5.96 7.77 -13.36
C GLN A 333 6.38 8.71 -12.23
N GLN A 334 5.40 9.15 -11.45
CA GLN A 334 5.66 9.94 -10.25
C GLN A 334 6.40 9.06 -9.22
N LYS A 335 7.25 9.68 -8.43
CA LYS A 335 7.82 9.05 -7.22
C LYS A 335 6.95 9.45 -6.03
N LEU A 336 6.76 8.51 -5.09
CA LEU A 336 6.07 8.74 -3.82
C LEU A 336 6.81 9.77 -2.96
#